data_e60ec7a342db195af0a89f30fd376de7
#
_entry.id   e60ec7a342db195af0a89f30fd376de7
#
_cell.length_a   1.000
_cell.length_b   1.000
_cell.length_c   1.000
_cell.angle_alpha   90.00
_cell.angle_beta   90.00
_cell.angle_gamma   90.00
#
_symmetry.space_group_name_H-M   'P 1'
#
loop_
_entity.id
_entity.type
_entity.pdbx_description
1 polymer ?
#
loop_
_entity_poly.entity_id
_entity_poly.type
_entity_poly.pdbx_seq_one_letter_code
_entity_poly.pdbx_strand_id
1 'polypeptide(L)'
;MSGEPTARQTEEVLDLARPEAASRPSADGPLLEVRDLRVRFTRGGRVVNAVNGLSYTLGAGEMLAIIGESGSGKSVSTRALMGLLPPSAQVTGSARFEGTELIGMPEKQMRAWRGAKIAMVFQDPARSLNPTMRIGAQIVEAIRTHSDMSKKDAADRAVELLKLVRLPAAERRFYEYPHQLSGG
;
A
#
# COMPACT_ATOMS: atom_id res chain seq x y z
N MET A 1 -34.75 4.35 -3.91
CA MET A 1 -34.25 5.70 -4.23
C MET A 1 -32.82 5.79 -3.69
N SER A 2 -31.87 5.50 -4.55
CA SER A 2 -30.44 5.48 -4.23
C SER A 2 -29.90 6.87 -4.53
N GLY A 3 -29.58 7.64 -3.50
CA GLY A 3 -28.98 8.96 -3.64
C GLY A 3 -27.49 8.83 -3.93
N GLU A 4 -27.06 9.19 -5.12
CA GLU A 4 -25.66 9.41 -5.42
C GLU A 4 -25.09 10.55 -4.53
N PRO A 5 -23.89 10.41 -3.98
CA PRO A 5 -23.27 11.48 -3.19
C PRO A 5 -23.01 12.70 -4.09
N THR A 6 -23.43 13.88 -3.63
CA THR A 6 -23.21 15.13 -4.35
C THR A 6 -21.72 15.51 -4.38
N ALA A 7 -21.28 16.24 -5.41
CA ALA A 7 -19.89 16.69 -5.60
C ALA A 7 -19.28 17.37 -4.36
N ARG A 8 -20.08 18.10 -3.57
CA ARG A 8 -19.67 18.71 -2.29
C ARG A 8 -19.25 17.68 -1.24
N GLN A 9 -19.92 16.51 -1.18
CA GLN A 9 -19.56 15.45 -0.23
C GLN A 9 -18.26 14.77 -0.61
N THR A 10 -17.91 14.73 -1.89
CA THR A 10 -16.64 14.18 -2.39
C THR A 10 -15.46 15.11 -2.10
N GLU A 11 -15.65 16.43 -2.21
CA GLU A 11 -14.62 17.41 -1.84
C GLU A 11 -14.32 17.43 -0.34
N GLU A 12 -15.35 17.29 0.52
CA GLU A 12 -15.18 17.24 1.97
C GLU A 12 -14.43 15.97 2.44
N VAL A 13 -14.58 14.85 1.74
CA VAL A 13 -13.82 13.61 1.99
C VAL A 13 -12.34 13.77 1.61
N LEU A 14 -12.06 14.48 0.52
CA LEU A 14 -10.69 14.76 0.06
C LEU A 14 -9.95 15.71 1.01
N ASP A 15 -10.65 16.64 1.63
CA ASP A 15 -10.04 17.61 2.56
C ASP A 15 -9.73 16.99 3.94
N LEU A 16 -10.52 16.00 4.39
CA LEU A 16 -10.25 15.22 5.61
C LEU A 16 -9.08 14.22 5.45
N ALA A 17 -8.72 13.89 4.21
CA ALA A 17 -7.62 12.98 3.87
C ALA A 17 -6.30 13.72 3.59
N ARG A 18 -6.26 15.05 3.69
CA ARG A 18 -4.98 15.78 3.67
C ARG A 18 -4.26 15.52 4.99
N PRO A 19 -3.18 14.73 5.02
CA PRO A 19 -2.29 14.77 6.16
C PRO A 19 -1.80 16.21 6.27
N GLU A 20 -1.89 16.80 7.46
CA GLU A 20 -1.14 18.02 7.78
C GLU A 20 0.26 17.84 7.22
N ALA A 21 0.71 18.85 6.48
CA ALA A 21 1.94 18.80 5.69
C ALA A 21 3.10 18.32 6.54
N ALA A 22 3.31 17.02 6.58
CA ALA A 22 4.61 16.45 6.90
C ALA A 22 5.58 17.16 5.98
N SER A 23 6.53 17.86 6.55
CA SER A 23 7.56 18.68 5.92
C SER A 23 7.92 18.13 4.54
N ARG A 24 7.59 18.92 3.50
CA ARG A 24 7.95 18.59 2.11
C ARG A 24 9.42 18.22 2.10
N PRO A 25 9.80 17.06 1.55
CA PRO A 25 11.21 16.81 1.31
C PRO A 25 11.73 17.94 0.44
N SER A 26 12.90 18.43 0.79
CA SER A 26 13.60 19.54 0.15
C SER A 26 13.68 19.37 -1.36
N ALA A 27 13.63 20.49 -2.07
CA ALA A 27 13.41 20.76 -3.47
C ALA A 27 14.34 20.11 -4.53
N ASP A 28 15.14 19.10 -4.24
CA ASP A 28 16.20 18.66 -5.14
C ASP A 28 16.13 17.17 -5.54
N GLY A 29 14.96 16.65 -5.94
CA GLY A 29 14.91 15.34 -6.56
C GLY A 29 13.53 14.70 -6.55
N PRO A 30 13.30 13.65 -7.35
CA PRO A 30 12.05 12.91 -7.36
C PRO A 30 11.88 12.13 -6.05
N LEU A 31 10.63 12.04 -5.56
CA LEU A 31 10.26 11.22 -4.42
C LEU A 31 10.52 9.73 -4.72
N LEU A 32 10.16 9.30 -5.92
CA LEU A 32 10.42 7.94 -6.43
C LEU A 32 11.04 8.04 -7.82
N GLU A 33 12.16 7.36 -8.01
CA GLU A 33 12.82 7.22 -9.30
C GLU A 33 12.99 5.74 -9.62
N VAL A 34 12.44 5.30 -10.73
CA VAL A 34 12.57 3.93 -11.25
C VAL A 34 13.32 3.99 -12.58
N ARG A 35 14.38 3.20 -12.71
CA ARG A 35 15.24 3.14 -13.90
C ARG A 35 15.43 1.70 -14.36
N ASP A 36 15.08 1.43 -15.59
CA ASP A 36 15.24 0.14 -16.29
C ASP A 36 14.82 -1.08 -15.43
N LEU A 37 13.70 -0.93 -14.70
CA LEU A 37 13.18 -2.01 -13.86
C LEU A 37 12.78 -3.19 -14.74
N ARG A 38 13.36 -4.35 -14.46
CA ARG A 38 13.07 -5.62 -15.13
C ARG A 38 12.70 -6.67 -14.12
N VAL A 39 11.69 -7.45 -14.42
CA VAL A 39 11.28 -8.59 -13.60
C VAL A 39 11.16 -9.82 -14.46
N ARG A 40 11.86 -10.86 -14.08
CA ARG A 40 11.90 -12.16 -14.76
C ARG A 40 11.51 -13.27 -13.80
N PHE A 41 10.64 -14.15 -14.25
CA PHE A 41 10.31 -15.40 -13.54
C PHE A 41 10.88 -16.59 -14.29
N THR A 42 11.49 -17.52 -13.55
CA THR A 42 11.93 -18.81 -14.13
C THR A 42 11.12 -19.93 -13.48
N ARG A 43 10.41 -20.70 -14.31
CA ARG A 43 9.64 -21.85 -13.86
C ARG A 43 9.76 -22.99 -14.86
N GLY A 44 10.24 -24.16 -14.41
CA GLY A 44 10.36 -25.35 -15.25
C GLY A 44 11.17 -25.12 -16.54
N GLY A 45 12.29 -24.37 -16.46
CA GLY A 45 13.13 -24.03 -17.60
C GLY A 45 12.57 -22.93 -18.53
N ARG A 46 11.34 -22.48 -18.31
CA ARG A 46 10.76 -21.36 -19.07
C ARG A 46 11.04 -20.04 -18.35
N VAL A 47 11.46 -19.04 -19.12
CA VAL A 47 11.69 -17.67 -18.67
C VAL A 47 10.54 -16.79 -19.15
N VAL A 48 9.91 -16.07 -18.22
CA VAL A 48 8.88 -15.09 -18.51
C VAL A 48 9.37 -13.72 -18.07
N ASN A 49 9.55 -12.79 -19.00
CA ASN A 49 9.86 -11.40 -18.72
C ASN A 49 8.55 -10.66 -18.42
N ALA A 50 8.24 -10.45 -17.14
CA ALA A 50 7.00 -9.82 -16.70
C ALA A 50 7.07 -8.29 -16.74
N VAL A 51 8.25 -7.71 -16.55
CA VAL A 51 8.53 -6.28 -16.73
C VAL A 51 9.82 -6.17 -17.52
N ASN A 52 9.83 -5.34 -18.55
CA ASN A 52 10.93 -5.26 -19.49
C ASN A 52 11.41 -3.81 -19.72
N GLY A 53 12.13 -3.26 -18.75
CA GLY A 53 12.77 -1.94 -18.84
C GLY A 53 11.82 -0.79 -18.53
N LEU A 54 11.07 -0.86 -17.43
CA LEU A 54 10.18 0.22 -16.98
C LEU A 54 11.00 1.32 -16.32
N SER A 55 10.80 2.58 -16.77
CA SER A 55 11.43 3.76 -16.17
C SER A 55 10.42 4.87 -16.01
N TYR A 56 10.40 5.51 -14.84
CA TYR A 56 9.59 6.70 -14.55
C TYR A 56 10.10 7.41 -13.30
N THR A 57 9.65 8.64 -13.11
CA THR A 57 9.86 9.41 -11.89
C THR A 57 8.53 9.88 -11.33
N LEU A 58 8.48 10.11 -10.01
CA LEU A 58 7.33 10.65 -9.31
C LEU A 58 7.82 11.69 -8.31
N GLY A 59 7.33 12.90 -8.41
CA GLY A 59 7.60 13.98 -7.46
C GLY A 59 6.73 13.91 -6.21
N ALA A 60 7.10 14.67 -5.18
CA ALA A 60 6.30 14.78 -3.98
C ALA A 60 4.96 15.49 -4.28
N GLY A 61 3.85 14.90 -3.86
CA GLY A 61 2.50 15.41 -4.11
C GLY A 61 1.98 15.14 -5.52
N GLU A 62 2.72 14.41 -6.36
CA GLU A 62 2.27 14.01 -7.69
C GLU A 62 1.48 12.70 -7.66
N MET A 63 0.65 12.53 -8.67
CA MET A 63 -0.09 11.29 -8.94
C MET A 63 0.35 10.73 -10.29
N LEU A 64 0.78 9.47 -10.31
CA LEU A 64 1.16 8.75 -11.53
C LEU A 64 0.16 7.62 -11.80
N ALA A 65 -0.44 7.62 -12.99
CA ALA A 65 -1.26 6.52 -13.46
C ALA A 65 -0.46 5.61 -14.41
N ILE A 66 -0.41 4.30 -14.11
CA ILE A 66 0.19 3.29 -14.98
C ILE A 66 -0.92 2.53 -15.71
N ILE A 67 -1.07 2.77 -17.00
CA ILE A 67 -2.12 2.20 -17.84
C ILE A 67 -1.53 1.07 -18.71
N GLY A 68 -2.33 0.06 -18.99
CA GLY A 68 -1.93 -1.06 -19.86
C GLY A 68 -2.90 -2.23 -19.72
N GLU A 69 -2.80 -3.18 -20.64
CA GLU A 69 -3.64 -4.37 -20.69
C GLU A 69 -3.45 -5.30 -19.48
N SER A 70 -4.36 -6.25 -19.30
CA SER A 70 -4.19 -7.31 -18.30
C SER A 70 -2.94 -8.13 -18.63
N GLY A 71 -2.09 -8.39 -17.61
CA GLY A 71 -0.83 -9.11 -17.82
C GLY A 71 0.36 -8.24 -18.27
N SER A 72 0.19 -6.94 -18.50
CA SER A 72 1.29 -6.05 -18.93
C SER A 72 2.35 -5.74 -17.85
N GLY A 73 2.29 -6.38 -16.68
CA GLY A 73 3.31 -6.24 -15.65
C GLY A 73 3.06 -5.14 -14.60
N LYS A 74 1.96 -4.38 -14.67
CA LYS A 74 1.65 -3.27 -13.74
C LYS A 74 1.75 -3.68 -12.27
N SER A 75 1.00 -4.70 -11.88
CA SER A 75 1.00 -5.20 -10.49
C SER A 75 2.32 -5.89 -10.11
N VAL A 76 3.04 -6.42 -11.08
CA VAL A 76 4.36 -7.02 -10.85
C VAL A 76 5.39 -5.93 -10.57
N SER A 77 5.36 -4.82 -11.32
CA SER A 77 6.29 -3.71 -11.11
C SER A 77 6.11 -3.08 -9.73
N THR A 78 4.87 -2.79 -9.30
CA THR A 78 4.61 -2.22 -7.97
C THR A 78 5.00 -3.17 -6.83
N ARG A 79 4.73 -4.48 -6.98
CA ARG A 79 5.17 -5.49 -6.00
C ARG A 79 6.69 -5.63 -5.94
N ALA A 80 7.39 -5.44 -7.08
CA ALA A 80 8.84 -5.45 -7.11
C ALA A 80 9.45 -4.35 -6.24
N LEU A 81 8.89 -3.13 -6.31
CA LEU A 81 9.35 -1.99 -5.50
C LEU A 81 9.23 -2.25 -4.00
N MET A 82 8.25 -3.04 -3.60
CA MET A 82 8.00 -3.37 -2.19
C MET A 82 8.63 -4.70 -1.74
N GLY A 83 9.41 -5.36 -2.61
CA GLY A 83 9.98 -6.67 -2.30
C GLY A 83 8.92 -7.75 -2.03
N LEU A 84 7.74 -7.67 -2.66
CA LEU A 84 6.61 -8.59 -2.46
C LEU A 84 6.50 -9.65 -3.57
N LEU A 85 7.56 -9.85 -4.33
CA LEU A 85 7.62 -10.91 -5.32
C LEU A 85 8.14 -12.22 -4.69
N PRO A 86 7.75 -13.39 -5.23
CA PRO A 86 8.27 -14.67 -4.75
C PRO A 86 9.78 -14.79 -4.99
N PRO A 87 10.50 -15.64 -4.23
CA PRO A 87 11.95 -15.81 -4.37
C PRO A 87 12.43 -16.27 -5.76
N SER A 88 11.51 -16.84 -6.57
CA SER A 88 11.78 -17.22 -7.96
C SER A 88 11.86 -16.03 -8.93
N ALA A 89 11.48 -14.84 -8.48
CA ALA A 89 11.56 -13.63 -9.29
C ALA A 89 12.99 -13.05 -9.22
N GLN A 90 13.55 -12.77 -10.39
CA GLN A 90 14.75 -11.97 -10.54
C GLN A 90 14.35 -10.54 -10.86
N VAL A 91 14.74 -9.59 -10.02
CA VAL A 91 14.49 -8.17 -10.18
C VAL A 91 15.81 -7.47 -10.45
N THR A 92 15.89 -6.69 -11.52
CA THR A 92 17.07 -5.89 -11.88
C THR A 92 16.65 -4.46 -12.26
N GLY A 93 17.61 -3.56 -12.37
CA GLY A 93 17.38 -2.14 -12.51
C GLY A 93 17.54 -1.43 -11.18
N SER A 94 16.99 -0.23 -11.05
CA SER A 94 17.07 0.57 -9.84
C SER A 94 15.71 1.17 -9.53
N ALA A 95 15.37 1.27 -8.24
CA ALA A 95 14.21 2.00 -7.78
C ALA A 95 14.58 2.72 -6.48
N ARG A 96 14.64 4.05 -6.52
CA ARG A 96 15.02 4.87 -5.38
C ARG A 96 13.84 5.64 -4.84
N PHE A 97 13.55 5.46 -3.57
CA PHE A 97 12.57 6.24 -2.84
C PHE A 97 13.30 7.17 -1.85
N GLU A 98 13.10 8.47 -1.97
CA GLU A 98 13.86 9.48 -1.20
C GLU A 98 15.38 9.22 -1.27
N GLY A 99 15.89 8.90 -2.47
CA GLY A 99 17.30 8.59 -2.70
C GLY A 99 17.76 7.20 -2.24
N THR A 100 16.96 6.45 -1.48
CA THR A 100 17.31 5.12 -0.97
C THR A 100 16.90 4.04 -1.96
N GLU A 101 17.84 3.15 -2.32
CA GLU A 101 17.59 2.03 -3.24
C GLU A 101 16.69 0.97 -2.59
N LEU A 102 15.60 0.61 -3.28
CA LEU A 102 14.63 -0.40 -2.84
C LEU A 102 14.97 -1.80 -3.38
N ILE A 103 15.53 -1.88 -4.61
CA ILE A 103 15.82 -3.17 -5.23
C ILE A 103 17.01 -3.79 -4.52
N GLY A 104 16.80 -5.02 -4.01
CA GLY A 104 17.82 -5.70 -3.22
C GLY A 104 17.91 -5.24 -1.76
N MET A 105 17.02 -4.36 -1.30
CA MET A 105 16.96 -3.96 0.12
C MET A 105 16.74 -5.19 1.02
N PRO A 106 17.54 -5.34 2.10
CA PRO A 106 17.34 -6.43 3.05
C PRO A 106 15.92 -6.44 3.64
N GLU A 107 15.34 -7.65 3.80
CA GLU A 107 13.95 -7.83 4.26
C GLU A 107 13.68 -7.10 5.59
N LYS A 108 14.64 -7.09 6.52
CA LYS A 108 14.52 -6.38 7.80
C LYS A 108 14.29 -4.88 7.62
N GLN A 109 14.99 -4.26 6.66
CA GLN A 109 14.82 -2.83 6.34
C GLN A 109 13.50 -2.60 5.59
N MET A 110 13.21 -3.41 4.57
CA MET A 110 11.99 -3.29 3.79
C MET A 110 10.74 -3.43 4.66
N ARG A 111 10.76 -4.32 5.67
CA ARG A 111 9.66 -4.47 6.64
C ARG A 111 9.41 -3.20 7.44
N ALA A 112 10.45 -2.48 7.85
CA ALA A 112 10.30 -1.21 8.55
C ALA A 112 9.75 -0.10 7.65
N TRP A 113 9.92 -0.21 6.33
CA TRP A 113 9.42 0.76 5.36
C TRP A 113 7.99 0.49 4.92
N ARG A 114 7.60 -0.79 4.80
CA ARG A 114 6.21 -1.17 4.48
C ARG A 114 5.27 -0.68 5.58
N GLY A 115 4.25 0.04 5.21
CA GLY A 115 3.25 0.63 6.11
C GLY A 115 3.66 1.97 6.73
N ALA A 116 4.95 2.23 6.93
CA ALA A 116 5.43 3.50 7.49
C ALA A 116 5.79 4.53 6.41
N LYS A 117 6.47 4.12 5.34
CA LYS A 117 6.90 5.00 4.23
C LYS A 117 6.20 4.68 2.92
N ILE A 118 6.00 3.41 2.63
CA ILE A 118 5.39 2.92 1.39
C ILE A 118 4.26 1.97 1.76
N ALA A 119 3.06 2.22 1.26
CA ALA A 119 1.90 1.36 1.45
C ALA A 119 1.32 0.93 0.10
N MET A 120 0.60 -0.19 0.09
CA MET A 120 -0.08 -0.70 -1.08
C MET A 120 -1.52 -1.09 -0.74
N VAL A 121 -2.45 -0.64 -1.57
CA VAL A 121 -3.83 -1.13 -1.56
C VAL A 121 -3.97 -2.15 -2.68
N PHE A 122 -4.37 -3.38 -2.33
CA PHE A 122 -4.55 -4.46 -3.30
C PHE A 122 -5.90 -4.36 -4.02
N GLN A 123 -5.97 -4.92 -5.22
CA GLN A 123 -7.21 -4.94 -6.03
C GLN A 123 -8.35 -5.70 -5.33
N ASP A 124 -8.05 -6.68 -4.50
CA ASP A 124 -8.99 -7.44 -3.68
C ASP A 124 -8.59 -7.28 -2.20
N PRO A 125 -9.05 -6.23 -1.52
CA PRO A 125 -8.68 -5.95 -0.12
C PRO A 125 -9.14 -7.05 0.84
N ALA A 126 -10.24 -7.73 0.54
CA ALA A 126 -10.77 -8.79 1.39
C ALA A 126 -9.79 -9.96 1.54
N ARG A 127 -9.03 -10.27 0.50
CA ARG A 127 -7.97 -11.30 0.55
C ARG A 127 -6.72 -10.88 1.31
N SER A 128 -6.58 -9.60 1.62
CA SER A 128 -5.45 -9.09 2.41
C SER A 128 -5.65 -9.29 3.91
N LEU A 129 -6.89 -9.53 4.33
CA LEU A 129 -7.24 -9.77 5.72
C LEU A 129 -7.18 -11.27 6.05
N ASN A 130 -6.67 -11.58 7.24
CA ASN A 130 -6.71 -12.94 7.77
C ASN A 130 -8.16 -13.29 8.17
N PRO A 131 -8.83 -14.26 7.51
CA PRO A 131 -10.24 -14.55 7.76
C PRO A 131 -10.51 -15.13 9.16
N THR A 132 -9.49 -15.65 9.84
CA THR A 132 -9.59 -16.26 11.18
C THR A 132 -9.32 -15.28 12.32
N MET A 133 -8.91 -14.04 11.99
CA MET A 133 -8.66 -12.98 12.98
C MET A 133 -9.71 -11.89 12.89
N ARG A 134 -10.09 -11.33 14.04
CA ARG A 134 -10.98 -10.17 14.10
C ARG A 134 -10.35 -8.95 13.45
N ILE A 135 -11.16 -8.10 12.83
CA ILE A 135 -10.71 -6.90 12.11
C ILE A 135 -9.89 -5.99 13.02
N GLY A 136 -10.41 -5.67 14.21
CA GLY A 136 -9.72 -4.83 15.16
C GLY A 136 -8.37 -5.40 15.60
N ALA A 137 -8.26 -6.71 15.78
CA ALA A 137 -6.99 -7.34 16.15
C ALA A 137 -5.91 -7.14 15.07
N GLN A 138 -6.28 -7.24 13.80
CA GLN A 138 -5.36 -7.02 12.68
C GLN A 138 -4.92 -5.56 12.58
N ILE A 139 -5.85 -4.61 12.80
CA ILE A 139 -5.51 -3.17 12.81
C ILE A 139 -4.59 -2.85 14.00
N VAL A 140 -4.88 -3.37 15.17
CA VAL A 140 -4.02 -3.20 16.37
C VAL A 140 -2.63 -3.75 16.15
N GLU A 141 -2.50 -4.92 15.52
CA GLU A 141 -1.21 -5.52 15.16
C GLU A 141 -0.43 -4.60 14.22
N ALA A 142 -1.09 -4.08 13.16
CA ALA A 142 -0.47 -3.16 12.22
C ALA A 142 0.01 -1.86 12.92
N ILE A 143 -0.81 -1.25 13.77
CA ILE A 143 -0.43 -0.05 14.54
C ILE A 143 0.79 -0.33 15.41
N ARG A 144 0.79 -1.41 16.17
CA ARG A 144 1.86 -1.76 17.11
C ARG A 144 3.15 -2.23 16.41
N THR A 145 3.08 -2.65 15.17
CA THR A 145 4.26 -2.96 14.36
C THR A 145 5.07 -1.71 14.04
N HIS A 146 4.42 -0.53 13.98
CA HIS A 146 5.03 0.73 13.60
C HIS A 146 5.02 1.79 14.72
N SER A 147 4.59 1.44 15.93
CA SER A 147 4.53 2.36 17.07
C SER A 147 4.70 1.62 18.39
N ASP A 148 5.17 2.33 19.42
CA ASP A 148 5.29 1.83 20.77
C ASP A 148 4.00 1.98 21.61
N MET A 149 2.84 2.08 20.92
CA MET A 149 1.55 2.21 21.59
C MET A 149 1.22 1.00 22.46
N SER A 150 0.59 1.26 23.63
CA SER A 150 0.01 0.17 24.41
C SER A 150 -1.08 -0.53 23.62
N LYS A 151 -1.40 -1.78 23.97
CA LYS A 151 -2.48 -2.53 23.31
C LYS A 151 -3.83 -1.82 23.43
N LYS A 152 -4.07 -1.14 24.54
CA LYS A 152 -5.30 -0.36 24.80
C LYS A 152 -5.37 0.84 23.86
N ASP A 153 -4.33 1.68 23.85
CA ASP A 153 -4.30 2.90 23.01
C ASP A 153 -4.36 2.54 21.52
N ALA A 154 -3.70 1.45 21.11
CA ALA A 154 -3.79 0.94 19.74
C ALA A 154 -5.21 0.44 19.38
N ALA A 155 -5.96 -0.12 20.34
CA ALA A 155 -7.34 -0.53 20.11
C ALA A 155 -8.27 0.69 19.97
N ASP A 156 -8.10 1.69 20.83
CA ASP A 156 -8.85 2.95 20.75
C ASP A 156 -8.55 3.65 19.41
N ARG A 157 -7.28 3.70 19.02
CA ARG A 157 -6.85 4.23 17.72
C ARG A 157 -7.42 3.46 16.53
N ALA A 158 -7.50 2.15 16.62
CA ALA A 158 -8.09 1.31 15.57
C ALA A 158 -9.58 1.63 15.36
N VAL A 159 -10.34 1.86 16.44
CA VAL A 159 -11.74 2.28 16.36
C VAL A 159 -11.87 3.66 15.73
N GLU A 160 -11.00 4.61 16.10
CA GLU A 160 -10.95 5.94 15.47
C GLU A 160 -10.71 5.84 13.94
N LEU A 161 -9.75 5.00 13.52
CA LEU A 161 -9.47 4.80 12.09
C LEU A 161 -10.66 4.20 11.34
N LEU A 162 -11.39 3.26 11.95
CA LEU A 162 -12.61 2.70 11.37
C LEU A 162 -13.72 3.77 11.22
N LYS A 163 -13.83 4.69 12.20
CA LYS A 163 -14.74 5.84 12.11
C LYS A 163 -14.31 6.83 11.03
N LEU A 164 -13.01 7.09 10.91
CA LEU A 164 -12.45 8.00 9.91
C LEU A 164 -12.78 7.55 8.48
N VAL A 165 -12.73 6.24 8.21
CA VAL A 165 -13.17 5.68 6.92
C VAL A 165 -14.69 5.51 6.82
N ARG A 166 -15.45 6.10 7.75
CA ARG A 166 -16.93 6.08 7.78
C ARG A 166 -17.52 4.67 7.83
N LEU A 167 -16.82 3.70 8.42
CA LEU A 167 -17.38 2.37 8.60
C LEU A 167 -18.53 2.40 9.63
N PRO A 168 -19.79 2.06 9.23
CA PRO A 168 -20.92 2.10 10.16
C PRO A 168 -20.71 1.17 11.35
N ALA A 169 -21.07 1.62 12.57
CA ALA A 169 -20.96 0.86 13.80
C ALA A 169 -19.51 0.36 14.07
N ALA A 170 -18.52 1.25 13.92
CA ALA A 170 -17.09 0.94 13.99
C ALA A 170 -16.70 0.14 15.24
N GLU A 171 -17.26 0.47 16.42
CA GLU A 171 -17.02 -0.25 17.67
C GLU A 171 -17.46 -1.71 17.59
N ARG A 172 -18.61 -2.00 16.99
CA ARG A 172 -19.08 -3.38 16.79
C ARG A 172 -18.22 -4.10 15.76
N ARG A 173 -17.94 -3.41 14.61
CA ARG A 173 -17.15 -3.97 13.51
C ARG A 173 -15.72 -4.32 13.92
N PHE A 174 -15.17 -3.62 14.88
CA PHE A 174 -13.86 -3.93 15.47
C PHE A 174 -13.77 -5.39 15.96
N TYR A 175 -14.85 -5.95 16.48
CA TYR A 175 -14.91 -7.33 16.99
C TYR A 175 -15.36 -8.36 15.97
N GLU A 176 -15.79 -7.94 14.79
CA GLU A 176 -16.23 -8.83 13.72
C GLU A 176 -15.05 -9.43 12.93
N TYR A 177 -15.33 -10.46 12.17
CA TYR A 177 -14.38 -11.10 11.25
C TYR A 177 -14.54 -10.53 9.84
N PRO A 178 -13.52 -10.64 8.96
CA PRO A 178 -13.57 -10.10 7.59
C PRO A 178 -14.79 -10.56 6.78
N HIS A 179 -15.20 -11.81 6.91
CA HIS A 179 -16.35 -12.37 6.18
C HIS A 179 -17.71 -11.79 6.63
N GLN A 180 -17.77 -11.08 7.75
CA GLN A 180 -18.97 -10.39 8.25
C GLN A 180 -19.11 -8.97 7.74
N LEU A 181 -18.09 -8.46 7.03
CA LEU A 181 -18.16 -7.17 6.32
C LEU A 181 -18.79 -7.39 4.94
N SER A 182 -19.71 -6.54 4.56
CA SER A 182 -20.15 -6.43 3.16
C SER A 182 -19.03 -5.82 2.31
N GLY A 183 -18.90 -6.25 1.07
CA GLY A 183 -17.80 -5.89 0.16
C GLY A 183 -17.76 -4.44 -0.33
N GLY A 184 -18.20 -3.50 0.48
CA GLY A 184 -18.15 -2.06 0.18
C GLY A 184 -17.70 -1.25 1.37
#